data_8e3168d64ab6ec5b498299756a297b91
#
_entry.id   8e3168d64ab6ec5b498299756a297b91
#
_cell.length_a   1.000
_cell.length_b   1.000
_cell.length_c   1.000
_cell.angle_alpha   90.00
_cell.angle_beta   90.00
_cell.angle_gamma   90.00
#
_symmetry.space_group_name_H-M   'P 1'
#
loop_
_entity.id
_entity.type
_entity.pdbx_description
1 polymer ?
#
loop_
_entity_poly.entity_id
_entity_poly.type
_entity_poly.pdbx_seq_one_letter_code
_entity_poly.pdbx_strand_id
1 'polypeptide(L)'
;MQDASAWMLALAGLCVGVTAGFFVRLARLCSFGAVEDALMGGDTRRLRIFGLALGIALLGTQALVIAGQLDPGQSNYTAPALPLISIAIGSVLFGIGMAFVGTCGFGSLVRLGGGDLRSFVVILVLGGAAYATLRGMFSGFRITVLERFAITMPEGVNTDLAALTQHLSGIDLRAVIAALGGGLLCLIALGDKRLRRTPRLLAAGVALGVLTVVGWLATTKLADPFAGPVHPQSLTFVSTVGKAVYAGLLNVANFADFGVGTVFGVIAGAFIAAWHTDELRWEAFDDDHEMRRHVAGAALMGFGGILTGGCTIGQGITAGSVMALSWPIAIVGMMFGARIGIAVLVDGSPRELIRRRFDAWRELLQRRRAPALTAANRPNHRPAAPSDAPRPTAPRSLAE
;
A
#
# COMPACT_ATOMS: atom_id res chain seq x y z
N MET A 1 0.21 36.73 -6.89
CA MET A 1 0.92 36.11 -5.76
C MET A 1 0.35 34.71 -5.44
N GLN A 2 -0.97 34.51 -5.51
CA GLN A 2 -1.61 33.18 -5.31
C GLN A 2 -1.12 32.10 -6.30
N ASP A 3 -0.94 32.45 -7.58
CA ASP A 3 -0.44 31.51 -8.57
C ASP A 3 1.02 31.07 -8.29
N ALA A 4 1.85 31.97 -7.76
CA ALA A 4 3.25 31.66 -7.50
C ALA A 4 3.42 30.66 -6.34
N SER A 5 2.61 30.76 -5.27
CA SER A 5 2.63 29.81 -4.15
C SER A 5 2.14 28.42 -4.58
N ALA A 6 1.09 28.35 -5.39
CA ALA A 6 0.55 27.12 -5.93
C ALA A 6 1.59 26.38 -6.82
N TRP A 7 2.28 27.11 -7.70
CA TRP A 7 3.36 26.51 -8.51
C TRP A 7 4.56 26.05 -7.68
N MET A 8 4.94 26.80 -6.63
CA MET A 8 6.01 26.35 -5.70
C MET A 8 5.61 25.04 -5.01
N LEU A 9 4.33 24.91 -4.64
CA LEU A 9 3.79 23.71 -4.03
C LEU A 9 3.82 22.51 -4.99
N ALA A 10 3.44 22.72 -6.26
CA ALA A 10 3.53 21.72 -7.31
C ALA A 10 4.98 21.29 -7.61
N LEU A 11 5.91 22.26 -7.65
CA LEU A 11 7.34 21.97 -7.81
C LEU A 11 7.92 21.19 -6.63
N ALA A 12 7.55 21.53 -5.40
CA ALA A 12 7.93 20.74 -4.22
C ALA A 12 7.40 19.31 -4.33
N GLY A 13 6.14 19.14 -4.74
CA GLY A 13 5.55 17.83 -5.02
C GLY A 13 6.31 17.07 -6.10
N LEU A 14 6.67 17.73 -7.18
CA LEU A 14 7.44 17.13 -8.29
C LEU A 14 8.82 16.66 -7.80
N CYS A 15 9.55 17.44 -7.03
CA CYS A 15 10.86 17.04 -6.47
C CYS A 15 10.73 15.83 -5.53
N VAL A 16 9.73 15.85 -4.64
CA VAL A 16 9.42 14.72 -3.74
C VAL A 16 9.05 13.49 -4.56
N GLY A 17 8.21 13.64 -5.59
CA GLY A 17 7.81 12.57 -6.48
C GLY A 17 8.96 11.96 -7.27
N VAL A 18 9.83 12.79 -7.88
CA VAL A 18 11.01 12.33 -8.62
C VAL A 18 11.90 11.47 -7.73
N THR A 19 12.18 11.96 -6.52
CA THR A 19 13.00 11.22 -5.57
C THR A 19 12.35 9.90 -5.16
N ALA A 20 11.06 9.90 -4.85
CA ALA A 20 10.31 8.69 -4.49
C ALA A 20 10.29 7.67 -5.64
N GLY A 21 9.95 8.11 -6.86
CA GLY A 21 9.91 7.26 -8.05
C GLY A 21 11.28 6.64 -8.37
N PHE A 22 12.35 7.43 -8.29
CA PHE A 22 13.71 6.98 -8.53
C PHE A 22 14.13 5.86 -7.56
N PHE A 23 14.03 6.08 -6.25
CA PHE A 23 14.45 5.08 -5.26
C PHE A 23 13.58 3.82 -5.28
N VAL A 24 12.26 3.98 -5.45
CA VAL A 24 11.33 2.84 -5.47
C VAL A 24 11.53 2.00 -6.73
N ARG A 25 11.77 2.61 -7.90
CA ARG A 25 12.09 1.89 -9.13
C ARG A 25 13.42 1.14 -8.99
N LEU A 26 14.46 1.80 -8.50
CA LEU A 26 15.79 1.21 -8.31
C LEU A 26 15.77 0.01 -7.33
N ALA A 27 14.93 0.08 -6.30
CA ALA A 27 14.75 -0.99 -5.32
C ALA A 27 13.74 -2.06 -5.76
N ARG A 28 13.01 -1.87 -6.86
CA ARG A 28 11.89 -2.72 -7.30
C ARG A 28 10.90 -2.95 -6.16
N LEU A 29 10.61 -1.90 -5.38
CA LEU A 29 9.74 -1.98 -4.22
C LEU A 29 8.28 -1.85 -4.66
N CYS A 30 7.46 -2.86 -4.35
CA CYS A 30 6.03 -2.88 -4.61
C CYS A 30 5.29 -3.26 -3.33
N SER A 31 4.26 -2.50 -2.95
CA SER A 31 3.46 -2.81 -1.76
C SER A 31 2.63 -4.08 -1.92
N PHE A 32 2.06 -4.33 -3.10
CA PHE A 32 1.37 -5.59 -3.39
C PHE A 32 2.35 -6.77 -3.35
N GLY A 33 3.52 -6.64 -4.03
CA GLY A 33 4.55 -7.68 -3.97
C GLY A 33 5.07 -7.95 -2.55
N ALA A 34 5.08 -6.95 -1.66
CA ALA A 34 5.42 -7.16 -0.24
C ALA A 34 4.39 -8.03 0.50
N VAL A 35 3.11 -7.84 0.19
CA VAL A 35 2.01 -8.66 0.74
C VAL A 35 2.03 -10.06 0.14
N GLU A 36 2.23 -10.18 -1.17
CA GLU A 36 2.31 -11.45 -1.89
C GLU A 36 3.48 -12.30 -1.40
N ASP A 37 4.69 -11.73 -1.31
CA ASP A 37 5.88 -12.41 -0.77
C ASP A 37 5.65 -12.92 0.66
N ALA A 38 4.99 -12.10 1.50
CA ALA A 38 4.71 -12.47 2.89
C ALA A 38 3.66 -13.60 2.99
N LEU A 39 2.63 -13.59 2.12
CA LEU A 39 1.52 -14.55 2.16
C LEU A 39 1.87 -15.90 1.50
N MET A 40 2.62 -15.86 0.40
CA MET A 40 2.92 -17.02 -0.42
C MET A 40 4.35 -17.55 -0.23
N GLY A 41 5.32 -16.65 -0.12
CA GLY A 41 6.73 -17.00 -0.02
C GLY A 41 7.29 -17.01 1.42
N GLY A 42 6.55 -16.52 2.40
CA GLY A 42 7.03 -16.35 3.79
C GLY A 42 8.17 -15.32 3.90
N ASP A 43 8.48 -14.58 2.82
CA ASP A 43 9.50 -13.54 2.82
C ASP A 43 8.92 -12.18 3.24
N THR A 44 9.30 -11.73 4.42
CA THR A 44 8.80 -10.49 5.01
C THR A 44 9.72 -9.28 4.79
N ARG A 45 10.81 -9.40 4.03
CA ARG A 45 11.80 -8.33 3.85
C ARG A 45 11.20 -7.05 3.27
N ARG A 46 10.40 -7.16 2.17
CA ARG A 46 9.73 -6.01 1.57
C ARG A 46 8.70 -5.39 2.51
N LEU A 47 7.97 -6.21 3.28
CA LEU A 47 7.01 -5.71 4.27
C LEU A 47 7.72 -4.93 5.39
N ARG A 48 8.88 -5.41 5.86
CA ARG A 48 9.70 -4.72 6.86
C ARG A 48 10.24 -3.37 6.37
N ILE A 49 10.47 -3.21 5.06
CA ILE A 49 10.85 -1.91 4.47
C ILE A 49 9.71 -0.89 4.59
N PHE A 50 8.47 -1.31 4.36
CA PHE A 50 7.32 -0.42 4.62
C PHE A 50 7.19 -0.09 6.11
N GLY A 51 7.49 -1.04 7.00
CA GLY A 51 7.60 -0.79 8.45
C GLY A 51 8.69 0.22 8.78
N LEU A 52 9.87 0.14 8.14
CA LEU A 52 10.95 1.11 8.30
C LEU A 52 10.52 2.50 7.81
N ALA A 53 9.93 2.58 6.62
CA ALA A 53 9.42 3.84 6.07
C ALA A 53 8.38 4.48 7.00
N LEU A 54 7.45 3.69 7.53
CA LEU A 54 6.47 4.16 8.51
C LEU A 54 7.13 4.60 9.82
N GLY A 55 8.10 3.85 10.33
CA GLY A 55 8.80 4.19 11.57
C GLY A 55 9.51 5.54 11.47
N ILE A 56 10.23 5.78 10.36
CA ILE A 56 10.91 7.06 10.08
C ILE A 56 9.87 8.18 9.90
N ALA A 57 8.82 7.94 9.10
CA ALA A 57 7.76 8.92 8.89
C ALA A 57 7.06 9.28 10.20
N LEU A 58 6.76 8.29 11.06
CA LEU A 58 6.13 8.50 12.36
C LEU A 58 7.01 9.36 13.27
N LEU A 59 8.29 9.01 13.43
CA LEU A 59 9.21 9.78 14.27
C LEU A 59 9.36 11.21 13.77
N GLY A 60 9.59 11.40 12.47
CA GLY A 60 9.78 12.72 11.88
C GLY A 60 8.52 13.58 11.90
N THR A 61 7.35 13.01 11.55
CA THR A 61 6.09 13.76 11.57
C THR A 61 5.68 14.16 12.97
N GLN A 62 5.82 13.28 13.96
CA GLN A 62 5.51 13.62 15.35
C GLN A 62 6.51 14.62 15.95
N ALA A 63 7.76 14.61 15.50
CA ALA A 63 8.71 15.68 15.84
C ALA A 63 8.25 17.05 15.31
N LEU A 64 7.71 17.11 14.06
CA LEU A 64 7.13 18.35 13.51
C LEU A 64 5.91 18.82 14.31
N VAL A 65 5.06 17.89 14.74
CA VAL A 65 3.87 18.21 15.58
C VAL A 65 4.30 18.77 16.94
N ILE A 66 5.26 18.13 17.61
CA ILE A 66 5.78 18.58 18.91
C ILE A 66 6.48 19.94 18.77
N ALA A 67 7.17 20.18 17.64
CA ALA A 67 7.78 21.48 17.35
C ALA A 67 6.77 22.57 16.95
N GLY A 68 5.46 22.28 16.94
CA GLY A 68 4.40 23.23 16.56
C GLY A 68 4.41 23.63 15.08
N GLN A 69 5.06 22.86 14.22
CA GLN A 69 5.16 23.13 12.79
C GLN A 69 4.08 22.45 11.96
N LEU A 70 3.40 21.45 12.50
CA LEU A 70 2.31 20.73 11.85
C LEU A 70 1.16 20.55 12.86
N ASP A 71 -0.04 20.94 12.45
CA ASP A 71 -1.26 20.64 13.19
C ASP A 71 -1.95 19.40 12.57
N PRO A 72 -1.96 18.24 13.27
CA PRO A 72 -2.62 17.05 12.75
C PRO A 72 -4.11 17.25 12.51
N GLY A 73 -4.77 18.11 13.28
CA GLY A 73 -6.22 18.37 13.17
C GLY A 73 -6.66 18.95 11.84
N GLN A 74 -5.74 19.59 11.11
CA GLN A 74 -6.01 20.13 9.78
C GLN A 74 -5.85 19.08 8.66
N SER A 75 -5.37 17.88 9.00
CA SER A 75 -5.20 16.79 8.03
C SER A 75 -6.51 16.06 7.75
N ASN A 76 -6.72 15.67 6.50
CA ASN A 76 -7.86 14.84 6.10
C ASN A 76 -7.88 13.44 6.76
N TYR A 77 -6.75 12.97 7.31
CA TYR A 77 -6.65 11.65 7.95
C TYR A 77 -7.12 11.63 9.40
N THR A 78 -7.18 12.78 10.03
CA THR A 78 -7.52 12.95 11.44
C THR A 78 -8.78 13.81 11.63
N ALA A 79 -9.61 13.91 10.59
CA ALA A 79 -10.90 14.58 10.65
C ALA A 79 -11.77 14.00 11.77
N PRO A 80 -12.64 14.80 12.45
CA PRO A 80 -13.41 14.36 13.61
C PRO A 80 -14.36 13.20 13.36
N ALA A 81 -14.74 12.93 12.09
CA ALA A 81 -15.63 11.85 11.70
C ALA A 81 -14.81 10.68 11.13
N LEU A 82 -14.96 9.49 11.71
CA LEU A 82 -14.31 8.26 11.28
C LEU A 82 -15.33 7.31 10.63
N PRO A 83 -15.41 7.21 9.30
CA PRO A 83 -16.36 6.34 8.62
C PRO A 83 -15.86 4.89 8.55
N LEU A 84 -15.94 4.15 9.66
CA LEU A 84 -15.37 2.81 9.81
C LEU A 84 -15.84 1.83 8.73
N ILE A 85 -17.14 1.83 8.38
CA ILE A 85 -17.71 0.94 7.38
C ILE A 85 -17.13 1.24 6.00
N SER A 86 -17.05 2.52 5.64
CA SER A 86 -16.45 2.97 4.39
C SER A 86 -15.00 2.53 4.29
N ILE A 87 -14.20 2.74 5.35
CA ILE A 87 -12.79 2.35 5.41
C ILE A 87 -12.63 0.83 5.27
N ALA A 88 -13.43 0.04 6.01
CA ALA A 88 -13.33 -1.41 5.98
C ALA A 88 -13.69 -1.99 4.60
N ILE A 89 -14.81 -1.58 4.03
CA ILE A 89 -15.23 -2.04 2.70
C ILE A 89 -14.27 -1.55 1.64
N GLY A 90 -13.91 -0.25 1.68
CA GLY A 90 -13.00 0.36 0.71
C GLY A 90 -11.63 -0.31 0.69
N SER A 91 -11.07 -0.60 1.86
CA SER A 91 -9.76 -1.24 1.98
C SER A 91 -9.73 -2.67 1.42
N VAL A 92 -10.79 -3.45 1.64
CA VAL A 92 -10.93 -4.79 1.06
C VAL A 92 -11.05 -4.71 -0.46
N LEU A 93 -11.89 -3.81 -1.00
CA LEU A 93 -12.04 -3.61 -2.45
C LEU A 93 -10.72 -3.16 -3.09
N PHE A 94 -10.02 -2.24 -2.43
CA PHE A 94 -8.71 -1.78 -2.88
C PHE A 94 -7.70 -2.94 -2.93
N GLY A 95 -7.68 -3.79 -1.89
CA GLY A 95 -6.82 -4.97 -1.83
C GLY A 95 -7.10 -5.98 -2.94
N ILE A 96 -8.37 -6.28 -3.23
CA ILE A 96 -8.77 -7.15 -4.36
C ILE A 96 -8.32 -6.53 -5.68
N GLY A 97 -8.52 -5.22 -5.85
CA GLY A 97 -8.09 -4.50 -7.04
C GLY A 97 -6.57 -4.57 -7.26
N MET A 98 -5.77 -4.42 -6.18
CA MET A 98 -4.31 -4.60 -6.24
C MET A 98 -3.90 -5.99 -6.74
N ALA A 99 -4.59 -7.05 -6.31
CA ALA A 99 -4.29 -8.40 -6.75
C ALA A 99 -4.59 -8.57 -8.25
N PHE A 100 -5.71 -8.02 -8.74
CA PHE A 100 -6.10 -8.12 -10.15
C PHE A 100 -5.13 -7.37 -11.07
N VAL A 101 -4.59 -6.23 -10.64
CA VAL A 101 -3.59 -5.47 -11.40
C VAL A 101 -2.16 -5.99 -11.18
N GLY A 102 -1.91 -6.69 -10.06
CA GLY A 102 -0.57 -7.11 -9.67
C GLY A 102 0.32 -5.97 -9.13
N THR A 103 -0.30 -4.82 -8.78
CA THR A 103 0.40 -3.67 -8.18
C THR A 103 -0.60 -2.70 -7.55
N CYS A 104 -0.13 -1.75 -6.73
CA CYS A 104 -0.96 -0.64 -6.23
C CYS A 104 -0.91 0.58 -7.16
N GLY A 105 -1.71 1.61 -6.87
CA GLY A 105 -1.73 2.84 -7.68
C GLY A 105 -0.37 3.53 -7.79
N PHE A 106 0.39 3.62 -6.70
CA PHE A 106 1.76 4.13 -6.72
C PHE A 106 2.70 3.26 -7.58
N GLY A 107 2.62 1.93 -7.41
CA GLY A 107 3.40 1.00 -8.21
C GLY A 107 3.08 1.08 -9.70
N SER A 108 1.82 1.38 -10.08
CA SER A 108 1.44 1.61 -11.48
C SER A 108 2.13 2.85 -12.07
N LEU A 109 2.26 3.95 -11.28
CA LEU A 109 3.01 5.14 -11.71
C LEU A 109 4.50 4.82 -11.94
N VAL A 110 5.10 4.04 -11.04
CA VAL A 110 6.50 3.60 -11.15
C VAL A 110 6.70 2.68 -12.35
N ARG A 111 5.75 1.77 -12.64
CA ARG A 111 5.80 0.91 -13.83
C ARG A 111 5.64 1.70 -15.10
N LEU A 112 4.72 2.66 -15.15
CA LEU A 112 4.54 3.55 -16.30
C LEU A 112 5.84 4.29 -16.64
N GLY A 113 6.54 4.86 -15.63
CA GLY A 113 7.85 5.47 -15.82
C GLY A 113 8.90 4.50 -16.37
N GLY A 114 8.76 3.20 -16.12
CA GLY A 114 9.62 2.15 -16.69
C GLY A 114 9.23 1.66 -18.09
N GLY A 115 8.17 2.23 -18.71
CA GLY A 115 7.71 1.89 -20.08
C GLY A 115 6.53 0.91 -20.13
N ASP A 116 5.94 0.51 -19.00
CA ASP A 116 4.78 -0.39 -18.98
C ASP A 116 3.49 0.38 -19.36
N LEU A 117 3.07 0.30 -20.63
CA LEU A 117 1.87 0.97 -21.14
C LEU A 117 0.57 0.39 -20.55
N ARG A 118 0.58 -0.85 -20.07
CA ARG A 118 -0.57 -1.42 -19.32
C ARG A 118 -0.89 -0.58 -18.11
N SER A 119 0.14 -0.11 -17.42
CA SER A 119 0.01 0.77 -16.27
C SER A 119 -0.60 2.14 -16.60
N PHE A 120 -0.45 2.64 -17.84
CA PHE A 120 -1.12 3.85 -18.29
C PHE A 120 -2.65 3.70 -18.28
N VAL A 121 -3.15 2.59 -18.85
CA VAL A 121 -4.59 2.27 -18.84
C VAL A 121 -5.09 2.12 -17.39
N VAL A 122 -4.32 1.42 -16.54
CA VAL A 122 -4.64 1.25 -15.13
C VAL A 122 -4.78 2.61 -14.43
N ILE A 123 -3.85 3.54 -14.66
CA ILE A 123 -3.85 4.88 -14.04
C ILE A 123 -5.06 5.70 -14.50
N LEU A 124 -5.42 5.64 -15.80
CA LEU A 124 -6.59 6.34 -16.33
C LEU A 124 -7.89 5.81 -15.71
N VAL A 125 -8.06 4.49 -15.67
CA VAL A 125 -9.27 3.87 -15.11
C VAL A 125 -9.35 4.10 -13.60
N LEU A 126 -8.23 3.92 -12.87
CA LEU A 126 -8.14 4.19 -11.43
C LEU A 126 -8.48 5.64 -11.14
N GLY A 127 -7.87 6.58 -11.87
CA GLY A 127 -8.10 8.01 -11.69
C GLY A 127 -9.54 8.41 -11.99
N GLY A 128 -10.13 7.89 -13.08
CA GLY A 128 -11.53 8.10 -13.44
C GLY A 128 -12.48 7.56 -12.37
N ALA A 129 -12.28 6.32 -11.91
CA ALA A 129 -13.08 5.71 -10.85
C ALA A 129 -12.92 6.46 -9.52
N ALA A 130 -11.69 6.87 -9.18
CA ALA A 130 -11.44 7.65 -7.97
C ALA A 130 -12.16 9.01 -8.02
N TYR A 131 -12.08 9.73 -9.13
CA TYR A 131 -12.74 11.03 -9.26
C TYR A 131 -14.27 10.90 -9.28
N ALA A 132 -14.80 9.88 -9.98
CA ALA A 132 -16.23 9.55 -9.97
C ALA A 132 -16.76 9.24 -8.56
N THR A 133 -15.93 8.64 -7.71
CA THR A 133 -16.28 8.34 -6.31
C THR A 133 -16.12 9.57 -5.40
N LEU A 134 -15.11 10.41 -5.67
CA LEU A 134 -14.81 11.57 -4.85
C LEU A 134 -15.82 12.69 -5.04
N ARG A 135 -16.12 13.06 -6.29
CA ARG A 135 -16.96 14.22 -6.67
C ARG A 135 -18.00 13.94 -7.75
N GLY A 136 -18.00 12.72 -8.32
CA GLY A 136 -18.90 12.34 -9.41
C GLY A 136 -20.13 11.57 -8.94
N MET A 137 -20.62 10.69 -9.82
CA MET A 137 -21.88 9.97 -9.66
C MET A 137 -21.96 9.07 -8.41
N PHE A 138 -20.83 8.59 -7.90
CA PHE A 138 -20.81 7.73 -6.70
C PHE A 138 -20.65 8.52 -5.39
N SER A 139 -20.43 9.85 -5.46
CA SER A 139 -20.25 10.67 -4.25
C SER A 139 -21.52 10.68 -3.36
N GLY A 140 -22.69 10.75 -3.98
CA GLY A 140 -23.98 10.68 -3.25
C GLY A 140 -24.14 9.37 -2.50
N PHE A 141 -23.90 8.23 -3.15
CA PHE A 141 -23.94 6.92 -2.50
C PHE A 141 -22.94 6.82 -1.34
N ARG A 142 -21.69 7.28 -1.55
CA ARG A 142 -20.66 7.30 -0.52
C ARG A 142 -21.11 8.07 0.71
N ILE A 143 -21.59 9.31 0.54
CA ILE A 143 -21.96 10.21 1.64
C ILE A 143 -23.22 9.72 2.35
N THR A 144 -24.26 9.33 1.59
CA THR A 144 -25.57 9.01 2.19
C THR A 144 -25.65 7.61 2.78
N VAL A 145 -24.87 6.64 2.28
CA VAL A 145 -24.95 5.23 2.70
C VAL A 145 -23.74 4.84 3.55
N LEU A 146 -22.52 5.09 3.08
CA LEU A 146 -21.33 4.54 3.72
C LEU A 146 -20.79 5.45 4.84
N GLU A 147 -20.86 6.77 4.66
CA GLU A 147 -20.37 7.73 5.66
C GLU A 147 -21.44 8.09 6.71
N ARG A 148 -22.70 7.70 6.51
CA ARG A 148 -23.79 7.91 7.48
C ARG A 148 -23.50 7.29 8.85
N PHE A 149 -22.75 6.19 8.89
CA PHE A 149 -22.38 5.48 10.10
C PHE A 149 -20.99 5.88 10.59
N ALA A 150 -20.54 7.11 10.30
CA ALA A 150 -19.29 7.61 10.84
C ALA A 150 -19.40 7.77 12.35
N ILE A 151 -18.37 7.32 13.06
CA ILE A 151 -18.22 7.61 14.49
C ILE A 151 -17.64 9.00 14.62
N THR A 152 -18.43 9.92 15.18
CA THR A 152 -17.96 11.27 15.49
C THR A 152 -17.30 11.28 16.86
N MET A 153 -16.09 11.84 16.91
CA MET A 153 -15.41 12.07 18.19
C MET A 153 -16.03 13.26 18.91
N PRO A 154 -15.87 13.36 20.25
CA PRO A 154 -16.26 14.53 21.03
C PRO A 154 -15.65 15.82 20.47
N GLU A 155 -16.31 16.95 20.70
CA GLU A 155 -15.81 18.24 20.23
C GLU A 155 -14.38 18.51 20.69
N GLY A 156 -13.50 18.89 19.75
CA GLY A 156 -12.09 19.17 20.01
C GLY A 156 -11.16 17.95 20.04
N VAL A 157 -11.67 16.72 19.83
CA VAL A 157 -10.83 15.52 19.79
C VAL A 157 -10.68 15.04 18.33
N ASN A 158 -9.44 15.02 17.84
CA ASN A 158 -9.10 14.48 16.53
C ASN A 158 -9.12 12.95 16.52
N THR A 159 -9.30 12.33 15.36
CA THR A 159 -9.25 10.87 15.20
C THR A 159 -7.82 10.34 15.09
N ASP A 160 -6.90 10.85 15.94
CA ASP A 160 -5.55 10.31 16.09
C ASP A 160 -5.40 9.60 17.45
N LEU A 161 -4.50 8.62 17.50
CA LEU A 161 -4.26 7.80 18.70
C LEU A 161 -3.77 8.64 19.87
N ALA A 162 -2.97 9.69 19.62
CA ALA A 162 -2.44 10.54 20.66
C ALA A 162 -3.54 11.43 21.28
N ALA A 163 -4.41 12.03 20.47
CA ALA A 163 -5.54 12.80 20.97
C ALA A 163 -6.52 11.92 21.75
N LEU A 164 -6.77 10.69 21.28
CA LEU A 164 -7.62 9.75 21.98
C LEU A 164 -7.04 9.35 23.34
N THR A 165 -5.73 9.05 23.42
CA THR A 165 -5.06 8.70 24.68
C THR A 165 -5.02 9.88 25.63
N GLN A 166 -4.81 11.10 25.13
CA GLN A 166 -4.86 12.32 25.94
C GLN A 166 -6.25 12.55 26.52
N HIS A 167 -7.31 12.34 25.73
CA HIS A 167 -8.69 12.47 26.21
C HIS A 167 -9.03 11.45 27.29
N LEU A 168 -8.53 10.20 27.19
CA LEU A 168 -8.81 9.13 28.12
C LEU A 168 -7.97 9.18 29.40
N SER A 169 -6.68 9.53 29.29
CA SER A 169 -5.73 9.49 30.41
C SER A 169 -5.39 10.86 31.00
N GLY A 170 -5.77 11.96 30.31
CA GLY A 170 -5.43 13.32 30.71
C GLY A 170 -3.96 13.70 30.52
N ILE A 171 -3.11 12.79 30.01
CA ILE A 171 -1.67 12.98 29.82
C ILE A 171 -1.36 12.95 28.32
N ASP A 172 -0.55 13.88 27.86
CA ASP A 172 -0.05 13.85 26.48
C ASP A 172 1.05 12.81 26.32
N LEU A 173 0.68 11.64 25.82
CA LEU A 173 1.58 10.50 25.56
C LEU A 173 2.10 10.48 24.12
N ARG A 174 1.86 11.53 23.32
CA ARG A 174 2.22 11.61 21.90
C ARG A 174 3.68 11.26 21.64
N ALA A 175 4.60 11.90 22.37
CA ALA A 175 6.04 11.67 22.21
C ALA A 175 6.44 10.23 22.56
N VAL A 176 5.85 9.67 23.61
CA VAL A 176 6.14 8.30 24.05
C VAL A 176 5.63 7.27 23.05
N ILE A 177 4.39 7.41 22.59
CA ILE A 177 3.79 6.52 21.57
C ILE A 177 4.58 6.58 20.27
N ALA A 178 4.97 7.78 19.83
CA ALA A 178 5.76 7.98 18.63
C ALA A 178 7.16 7.34 18.75
N ALA A 179 7.86 7.58 19.87
CA ALA A 179 9.19 7.04 20.09
C ALA A 179 9.19 5.51 20.20
N LEU A 180 8.25 4.95 20.96
CA LEU A 180 8.12 3.50 21.11
C LEU A 180 7.65 2.84 19.83
N GLY A 181 6.59 3.33 19.21
CA GLY A 181 6.04 2.76 17.97
C GLY A 181 7.00 2.90 16.81
N GLY A 182 7.51 4.10 16.52
CA GLY A 182 8.45 4.36 15.44
C GLY A 182 9.80 3.67 15.69
N GLY A 183 10.33 3.73 16.92
CA GLY A 183 11.56 3.04 17.29
C GLY A 183 11.45 1.52 17.16
N LEU A 184 10.35 0.92 17.63
CA LEU A 184 10.09 -0.52 17.49
C LEU A 184 10.02 -0.95 16.04
N LEU A 185 9.31 -0.20 15.18
CA LEU A 185 9.21 -0.50 13.74
C LEU A 185 10.60 -0.44 13.06
N CYS A 186 11.40 0.58 13.38
CA CYS A 186 12.77 0.69 12.88
C CYS A 186 13.65 -0.47 13.38
N LEU A 187 13.55 -0.84 14.66
CA LEU A 187 14.31 -1.94 15.24
C LEU A 187 13.94 -3.30 14.63
N ILE A 188 12.64 -3.59 14.45
CA ILE A 188 12.17 -4.81 13.80
C ILE A 188 12.67 -4.89 12.36
N ALA A 189 12.64 -3.76 11.63
CA ALA A 189 13.11 -3.73 10.27
C ALA A 189 14.64 -3.93 10.20
N LEU A 190 15.40 -3.19 10.98
CA LEU A 190 16.87 -3.24 10.99
C LEU A 190 17.42 -4.48 11.71
N GLY A 191 16.63 -5.19 12.51
CA GLY A 191 17.03 -6.45 13.16
C GLY A 191 17.32 -7.58 12.17
N ASP A 192 16.79 -7.52 10.95
CA ASP A 192 17.03 -8.56 9.93
C ASP A 192 18.38 -8.36 9.25
N LYS A 193 19.32 -9.29 9.48
CA LYS A 193 20.65 -9.30 8.86
C LYS A 193 20.59 -9.38 7.32
N ARG A 194 19.56 -10.06 6.77
CA ARG A 194 19.38 -10.20 5.31
C ARG A 194 18.97 -8.85 4.71
N LEU A 195 18.11 -8.12 5.38
CA LEU A 195 17.66 -6.80 4.95
C LEU A 195 18.81 -5.79 4.94
N ARG A 196 19.66 -5.78 5.97
CA ARG A 196 20.84 -4.89 6.05
C ARG A 196 21.85 -5.08 4.93
N ARG A 197 21.85 -6.24 4.27
CA ARG A 197 22.69 -6.53 3.11
C ARG A 197 22.10 -6.07 1.78
N THR A 198 20.91 -5.47 1.77
CA THR A 198 20.25 -4.94 0.57
C THR A 198 20.15 -3.42 0.62
N PRO A 199 21.25 -2.66 0.33
CA PRO A 199 21.29 -1.21 0.53
C PRO A 199 20.27 -0.46 -0.33
N ARG A 200 19.98 -0.93 -1.55
CA ARG A 200 18.99 -0.31 -2.43
C ARG A 200 17.59 -0.33 -1.82
N LEU A 201 17.23 -1.45 -1.19
CA LEU A 201 15.93 -1.64 -0.57
C LEU A 201 15.81 -0.76 0.71
N LEU A 202 16.88 -0.69 1.51
CA LEU A 202 16.95 0.19 2.67
C LEU A 202 16.84 1.66 2.27
N ALA A 203 17.58 2.08 1.22
CA ALA A 203 17.53 3.46 0.73
C ALA A 203 16.10 3.86 0.30
N ALA A 204 15.36 2.97 -0.37
CA ALA A 204 13.97 3.22 -0.75
C ALA A 204 13.04 3.38 0.48
N GLY A 205 13.21 2.55 1.51
CA GLY A 205 12.43 2.67 2.74
C GLY A 205 12.71 3.97 3.49
N VAL A 206 13.99 4.31 3.64
CA VAL A 206 14.41 5.58 4.27
C VAL A 206 13.90 6.77 3.44
N ALA A 207 14.08 6.73 2.12
CA ALA A 207 13.60 7.80 1.23
C ALA A 207 12.09 8.01 1.37
N LEU A 208 11.27 6.94 1.31
CA LEU A 208 9.81 7.07 1.48
C LEU A 208 9.42 7.65 2.84
N GLY A 209 10.09 7.23 3.92
CA GLY A 209 9.83 7.77 5.24
C GLY A 209 10.18 9.26 5.34
N VAL A 210 11.38 9.65 4.91
CA VAL A 210 11.83 11.06 4.92
C VAL A 210 10.98 11.92 4.00
N LEU A 211 10.67 11.45 2.78
CA LEU A 211 9.86 12.19 1.83
C LEU A 211 8.43 12.41 2.32
N THR A 212 7.89 11.50 3.14
CA THR A 212 6.60 11.72 3.80
C THR A 212 6.68 12.89 4.78
N VAL A 213 7.75 12.99 5.57
CA VAL A 213 7.97 14.12 6.51
C VAL A 213 8.17 15.42 5.73
N VAL A 214 8.97 15.40 4.67
CA VAL A 214 9.19 16.56 3.78
C VAL A 214 7.87 17.00 3.14
N GLY A 215 7.02 16.07 2.71
CA GLY A 215 5.71 16.37 2.15
C GLY A 215 4.81 17.12 3.14
N TRP A 216 4.75 16.66 4.39
CA TRP A 216 4.03 17.36 5.46
C TRP A 216 4.57 18.77 5.69
N LEU A 217 5.91 18.92 5.78
CA LEU A 217 6.55 20.20 6.01
C LEU A 217 6.34 21.15 4.84
N ALA A 218 6.51 20.69 3.60
CA ALA A 218 6.36 21.50 2.40
C ALA A 218 4.92 22.02 2.26
N THR A 219 3.93 21.17 2.44
CA THR A 219 2.51 21.56 2.33
C THR A 219 2.08 22.50 3.43
N THR A 220 2.65 22.39 4.64
CA THR A 220 2.35 23.33 5.73
C THR A 220 3.03 24.68 5.55
N LYS A 221 4.29 24.71 5.06
CA LYS A 221 5.07 25.95 4.96
C LYS A 221 4.84 26.75 3.68
N LEU A 222 4.57 26.05 2.57
CA LEU A 222 4.38 26.69 1.26
C LEU A 222 2.90 27.01 0.96
N ALA A 223 1.97 26.52 1.76
CA ALA A 223 0.56 26.87 1.62
C ALA A 223 0.35 28.34 1.93
N ASP A 224 -0.39 29.01 1.06
CA ASP A 224 -0.77 30.41 1.24
C ASP A 224 -1.95 30.51 2.23
N PRO A 225 -1.77 31.13 3.40
CA PRO A 225 -2.86 31.31 4.38
C PRO A 225 -4.05 32.11 3.84
N PHE A 226 -3.82 32.90 2.77
CA PHE A 226 -4.87 33.75 2.16
C PHE A 226 -5.64 33.02 1.05
N ALA A 227 -5.17 31.84 0.59
CA ALA A 227 -5.82 31.07 -0.47
C ALA A 227 -6.97 30.17 0.02
N GLY A 228 -7.24 30.15 1.32
CA GLY A 228 -8.28 29.32 1.96
C GLY A 228 -7.73 28.42 3.07
N PRO A 229 -8.57 27.54 3.65
CA PRO A 229 -8.12 26.65 4.70
C PRO A 229 -7.02 25.71 4.19
N VAL A 230 -5.88 25.77 4.87
CA VAL A 230 -4.73 24.91 4.56
C VAL A 230 -5.03 23.51 5.03
N HIS A 231 -5.06 22.56 4.09
CA HIS A 231 -5.13 21.14 4.40
C HIS A 231 -3.75 20.51 4.15
N PRO A 232 -2.91 20.39 5.19
CA PRO A 232 -1.64 19.71 5.04
C PRO A 232 -1.82 18.31 4.46
N GLN A 233 -1.01 17.97 3.47
CA GLN A 233 -1.03 16.67 2.80
C GLN A 233 0.40 16.19 2.58
N SER A 234 0.57 14.88 2.45
CA SER A 234 1.83 14.28 2.09
C SER A 234 1.60 13.23 0.98
N LEU A 235 2.43 12.22 0.89
CA LEU A 235 2.36 11.23 -0.17
C LEU A 235 1.04 10.45 -0.15
N THR A 236 0.20 10.68 -1.15
CA THR A 236 -1.02 9.91 -1.43
C THR A 236 -1.24 9.86 -2.94
N PHE A 237 -1.76 8.75 -3.48
CA PHE A 237 -1.76 8.59 -4.93
C PHE A 237 -3.14 8.36 -5.55
N VAL A 238 -4.14 7.82 -4.84
CA VAL A 238 -5.45 7.56 -5.45
C VAL A 238 -6.20 8.86 -5.75
N SER A 239 -6.38 9.69 -4.74
CA SER A 239 -7.06 10.98 -4.91
C SER A 239 -6.29 11.93 -5.83
N THR A 240 -4.96 11.92 -5.74
CA THR A 240 -4.09 12.76 -6.56
C THR A 240 -4.04 12.34 -8.03
N VAL A 241 -4.02 11.03 -8.31
CA VAL A 241 -4.17 10.49 -9.67
C VAL A 241 -5.55 10.86 -10.23
N GLY A 242 -6.62 10.76 -9.41
CA GLY A 242 -7.95 11.21 -9.81
C GLY A 242 -7.98 12.70 -10.20
N LYS A 243 -7.35 13.55 -9.39
CA LYS A 243 -7.22 14.99 -9.69
C LYS A 243 -6.37 15.24 -10.95
N ALA A 244 -5.25 14.52 -11.12
CA ALA A 244 -4.37 14.67 -12.28
C ALA A 244 -5.07 14.27 -13.58
N VAL A 245 -5.80 13.15 -13.58
CA VAL A 245 -6.60 12.69 -14.73
C VAL A 245 -7.71 13.70 -15.06
N TYR A 246 -8.43 14.17 -14.04
CA TYR A 246 -9.48 15.18 -14.22
C TYR A 246 -8.93 16.49 -14.78
N ALA A 247 -7.82 16.99 -14.23
CA ALA A 247 -7.19 18.22 -14.70
C ALA A 247 -6.69 18.08 -16.14
N GLY A 248 -6.14 16.91 -16.52
CA GLY A 248 -5.73 16.63 -17.89
C GLY A 248 -6.87 16.53 -18.88
N LEU A 249 -8.03 16.02 -18.48
CA LEU A 249 -9.20 15.89 -19.37
C LEU A 249 -9.96 17.20 -19.58
N LEU A 250 -10.06 18.05 -18.56
CA LEU A 250 -10.93 19.23 -18.58
C LEU A 250 -10.18 20.56 -18.64
N ASN A 251 -8.85 20.54 -18.79
CA ASN A 251 -7.99 21.73 -18.85
C ASN A 251 -8.28 22.75 -17.74
N VAL A 252 -8.59 22.25 -16.53
CA VAL A 252 -8.84 23.11 -15.37
C VAL A 252 -7.51 23.52 -14.76
N ALA A 253 -7.34 24.79 -14.41
CA ALA A 253 -6.09 25.41 -13.92
C ALA A 253 -5.53 24.82 -12.59
N ASN A 254 -6.05 23.71 -12.11
CA ASN A 254 -5.67 23.05 -10.85
C ASN A 254 -4.50 22.08 -10.98
N PHE A 255 -3.62 22.25 -11.98
CA PHE A 255 -2.35 21.50 -12.04
C PHE A 255 -1.36 21.91 -10.93
N ALA A 256 -1.51 23.08 -10.36
CA ALA A 256 -0.66 23.63 -9.34
C ALA A 256 -1.03 23.10 -7.94
N ASP A 257 -1.06 21.76 -7.77
CA ASP A 257 -1.27 21.05 -6.49
C ASP A 257 -0.06 20.17 -6.19
N PHE A 258 0.36 20.13 -4.92
CA PHE A 258 1.43 19.24 -4.45
C PHE A 258 1.22 17.80 -4.89
N GLY A 259 0.01 17.27 -4.74
CA GLY A 259 -0.30 15.89 -5.12
C GLY A 259 -0.15 15.63 -6.61
N VAL A 260 -0.62 16.55 -7.47
CA VAL A 260 -0.45 16.44 -8.93
C VAL A 260 1.04 16.48 -9.30
N GLY A 261 1.80 17.38 -8.68
CA GLY A 261 3.25 17.42 -8.83
C GLY A 261 3.91 16.08 -8.47
N THR A 262 3.48 15.45 -7.35
CA THR A 262 4.05 14.13 -6.95
C THR A 262 3.76 13.03 -7.97
N VAL A 263 2.58 13.02 -8.61
CA VAL A 263 2.22 12.02 -9.64
C VAL A 263 3.17 12.11 -10.83
N PHE A 264 3.33 13.31 -11.42
CA PHE A 264 4.26 13.51 -12.54
C PHE A 264 5.71 13.28 -12.12
N GLY A 265 6.07 13.71 -10.90
CA GLY A 265 7.39 13.47 -10.34
C GLY A 265 7.74 12.00 -10.23
N VAL A 266 6.83 11.16 -9.74
CA VAL A 266 7.06 9.70 -9.63
C VAL A 266 7.29 9.06 -10.99
N ILE A 267 6.53 9.43 -12.00
CA ILE A 267 6.70 8.93 -13.37
C ILE A 267 8.08 9.35 -13.91
N ALA A 268 8.44 10.63 -13.78
CA ALA A 268 9.73 11.15 -14.22
C ALA A 268 10.91 10.50 -13.47
N GLY A 269 10.83 10.37 -12.16
CA GLY A 269 11.87 9.73 -11.35
C GLY A 269 12.04 8.24 -11.66
N ALA A 270 10.94 7.52 -11.87
CA ALA A 270 10.98 6.13 -12.29
C ALA A 270 11.55 5.97 -13.70
N PHE A 271 11.24 6.89 -14.63
CA PHE A 271 11.83 6.94 -15.97
C PHE A 271 13.36 7.16 -15.89
N ILE A 272 13.82 8.13 -15.12
CA ILE A 272 15.25 8.39 -14.92
C ILE A 272 15.95 7.15 -14.37
N ALA A 273 15.36 6.48 -13.37
CA ALA A 273 15.93 5.26 -12.80
C ALA A 273 15.98 4.13 -13.83
N ALA A 274 14.90 3.91 -14.60
CA ALA A 274 14.86 2.88 -15.64
C ALA A 274 15.86 3.13 -16.76
N TRP A 275 16.05 4.41 -17.15
CA TRP A 275 17.06 4.82 -18.12
C TRP A 275 18.47 4.51 -17.63
N HIS A 276 18.80 4.86 -16.38
CA HIS A 276 20.11 4.60 -15.78
C HIS A 276 20.45 3.12 -15.58
N THR A 277 19.43 2.27 -15.49
CA THR A 277 19.62 0.82 -15.29
C THR A 277 19.46 0.01 -16.57
N ASP A 278 19.28 0.67 -17.72
CA ASP A 278 18.96 0.02 -19.01
C ASP A 278 17.75 -0.94 -18.94
N GLU A 279 16.81 -0.65 -18.02
CA GLU A 279 15.60 -1.44 -17.81
C GLU A 279 14.35 -0.81 -18.45
N LEU A 280 14.50 0.17 -19.33
CA LEU A 280 13.39 0.79 -20.04
C LEU A 280 12.89 -0.19 -21.12
N ARG A 281 11.67 -0.69 -20.94
CA ARG A 281 11.04 -1.60 -21.90
C ARG A 281 9.60 -1.18 -22.12
N TRP A 282 9.21 -1.12 -23.40
CA TRP A 282 7.84 -0.85 -23.77
C TRP A 282 7.06 -2.17 -23.71
N GLU A 283 6.11 -2.26 -22.77
CA GLU A 283 5.24 -3.41 -22.57
C GLU A 283 3.79 -3.01 -22.80
N ALA A 284 3.05 -3.81 -23.55
CA ALA A 284 1.62 -3.64 -23.81
C ALA A 284 0.84 -4.87 -23.30
N PHE A 285 -0.49 -4.85 -23.42
CA PHE A 285 -1.31 -6.03 -23.15
C PHE A 285 -1.11 -7.09 -24.25
N ASP A 286 -0.92 -8.32 -23.83
CA ASP A 286 -0.77 -9.46 -24.73
C ASP A 286 -2.12 -10.12 -25.05
N ASP A 287 -3.12 -10.00 -24.13
CA ASP A 287 -4.42 -10.67 -24.20
C ASP A 287 -5.56 -9.78 -23.68
N ASP A 288 -6.75 -9.93 -24.28
CA ASP A 288 -7.98 -9.26 -23.86
C ASP A 288 -8.39 -9.62 -22.43
N HIS A 289 -8.11 -10.84 -21.99
CA HIS A 289 -8.44 -11.29 -20.63
C HIS A 289 -7.59 -10.55 -19.60
N GLU A 290 -6.31 -10.36 -19.87
CA GLU A 290 -5.42 -9.57 -19.03
C GLU A 290 -5.91 -8.13 -18.94
N MET A 291 -6.25 -7.50 -20.07
CA MET A 291 -6.75 -6.13 -20.12
C MET A 291 -8.02 -5.96 -19.27
N ARG A 292 -9.01 -6.83 -19.43
CA ARG A 292 -10.26 -6.79 -18.66
C ARG A 292 -10.02 -6.91 -17.15
N ARG A 293 -9.11 -7.80 -16.76
CA ARG A 293 -8.71 -8.00 -15.38
C ARG A 293 -8.07 -6.74 -14.79
N HIS A 294 -7.15 -6.10 -15.52
CA HIS A 294 -6.50 -4.86 -15.12
C HIS A 294 -7.49 -3.70 -15.00
N VAL A 295 -8.40 -3.55 -15.96
CA VAL A 295 -9.45 -2.52 -15.93
C VAL A 295 -10.37 -2.70 -14.73
N ALA A 296 -10.85 -3.93 -14.49
CA ALA A 296 -11.68 -4.22 -13.32
C ALA A 296 -10.94 -3.96 -12.01
N GLY A 297 -9.68 -4.39 -11.91
CA GLY A 297 -8.84 -4.15 -10.74
C GLY A 297 -8.56 -2.66 -10.51
N ALA A 298 -8.29 -1.90 -11.57
CA ALA A 298 -8.07 -0.46 -11.49
C ALA A 298 -9.33 0.29 -11.00
N ALA A 299 -10.51 -0.08 -11.51
CA ALA A 299 -11.77 0.49 -11.05
C ALA A 299 -12.03 0.19 -9.56
N LEU A 300 -11.79 -1.05 -9.12
CA LEU A 300 -11.90 -1.44 -7.71
C LEU A 300 -10.91 -0.67 -6.82
N MET A 301 -9.66 -0.46 -7.30
CA MET A 301 -8.67 0.35 -6.56
C MET A 301 -9.09 1.82 -6.49
N GLY A 302 -9.61 2.40 -7.57
CA GLY A 302 -10.06 3.79 -7.59
C GLY A 302 -11.21 4.02 -6.62
N PHE A 303 -12.25 3.21 -6.73
CA PHE A 303 -13.42 3.26 -5.84
C PHE A 303 -13.04 2.96 -4.39
N GLY A 304 -12.39 1.82 -4.15
CA GLY A 304 -11.97 1.38 -2.81
C GLY A 304 -11.00 2.34 -2.14
N GLY A 305 -10.06 2.92 -2.90
CA GLY A 305 -9.07 3.86 -2.37
C GLY A 305 -9.68 5.17 -1.86
N ILE A 306 -10.73 5.68 -2.51
CA ILE A 306 -11.46 6.87 -2.01
C ILE A 306 -12.28 6.52 -0.76
N LEU A 307 -12.94 5.37 -0.74
CA LEU A 307 -13.68 4.91 0.45
C LEU A 307 -12.77 4.68 1.66
N THR A 308 -11.54 4.22 1.43
CA THR A 308 -10.54 4.02 2.48
C THR A 308 -9.91 5.33 2.94
N GLY A 309 -10.03 6.41 2.16
CA GLY A 309 -9.34 7.68 2.38
C GLY A 309 -7.88 7.68 1.93
N GLY A 310 -7.43 6.70 1.12
CA GLY A 310 -6.06 6.66 0.60
C GLY A 310 -5.63 5.29 0.07
N CYS A 311 -4.44 5.26 -0.54
CA CYS A 311 -3.78 4.04 -1.03
C CYS A 311 -2.88 3.41 0.03
N THR A 312 -2.15 2.34 -0.33
CA THR A 312 -1.16 1.69 0.55
C THR A 312 -0.07 2.64 1.05
N ILE A 313 0.32 3.66 0.29
CA ILE A 313 1.25 4.70 0.74
C ILE A 313 0.51 5.74 1.59
N GLY A 314 -0.63 6.24 1.10
CA GLY A 314 -1.41 7.26 1.80
C GLY A 314 -1.92 6.78 3.16
N GLN A 315 -2.55 5.61 3.24
CA GLN A 315 -2.97 5.04 4.52
C GLN A 315 -1.80 4.36 5.25
N GLY A 316 -0.92 3.63 4.53
CA GLY A 316 0.13 2.84 5.16
C GLY A 316 1.23 3.68 5.80
N ILE A 317 1.67 4.75 5.16
CA ILE A 317 2.78 5.58 5.65
C ILE A 317 2.28 6.94 6.11
N THR A 318 1.53 7.66 5.27
CA THR A 318 1.12 9.05 5.55
C THR A 318 0.13 9.13 6.71
N ALA A 319 -0.98 8.38 6.69
CA ALA A 319 -1.94 8.34 7.79
C ALA A 319 -1.34 7.71 9.06
N GLY A 320 -0.51 6.66 8.89
CA GLY A 320 0.23 6.07 10.01
C GLY A 320 1.20 7.04 10.68
N SER A 321 1.82 7.98 9.94
CA SER A 321 2.75 8.97 10.49
C SER A 321 2.09 10.00 11.40
N VAL A 322 0.81 10.31 11.17
CA VAL A 322 -0.02 11.15 12.05
C VAL A 322 -0.82 10.33 13.08
N MET A 323 -0.54 9.04 13.19
CA MET A 323 -1.22 8.11 14.10
C MET A 323 -2.75 8.05 13.92
N ALA A 324 -3.25 8.20 12.68
CA ALA A 324 -4.67 8.17 12.38
C ALA A 324 -5.30 6.82 12.77
N LEU A 325 -6.46 6.84 13.42
CA LEU A 325 -7.18 5.61 13.82
C LEU A 325 -7.67 4.79 12.62
N SER A 326 -7.78 5.39 11.44
CA SER A 326 -8.12 4.71 10.19
C SER A 326 -7.01 3.76 9.71
N TRP A 327 -5.73 4.07 10.03
CA TRP A 327 -4.56 3.36 9.53
C TRP A 327 -4.57 1.83 9.76
N PRO A 328 -4.77 1.30 10.98
CA PRO A 328 -4.73 -0.15 11.21
C PRO A 328 -5.83 -0.89 10.46
N ILE A 329 -7.03 -0.30 10.44
CA ILE A 329 -8.21 -0.89 9.77
C ILE A 329 -7.97 -0.96 8.27
N ALA A 330 -7.47 0.12 7.69
CA ALA A 330 -7.17 0.22 6.26
C ALA A 330 -6.12 -0.82 5.84
N ILE A 331 -5.00 -0.94 6.57
CA ILE A 331 -3.94 -1.89 6.23
C ILE A 331 -4.40 -3.34 6.35
N VAL A 332 -5.08 -3.69 7.45
CA VAL A 332 -5.62 -5.05 7.63
C VAL A 332 -6.63 -5.38 6.53
N GLY A 333 -7.52 -4.44 6.20
CA GLY A 333 -8.50 -4.63 5.13
C GLY A 333 -7.85 -4.79 3.76
N MET A 334 -6.82 -3.98 3.42
CA MET A 334 -6.07 -4.10 2.17
C MET A 334 -5.33 -5.46 2.07
N MET A 335 -4.69 -5.91 3.15
CA MET A 335 -4.02 -7.21 3.19
C MET A 335 -5.02 -8.37 3.02
N PHE A 336 -6.17 -8.27 3.70
CA PHE A 336 -7.24 -9.26 3.57
C PHE A 336 -7.83 -9.29 2.16
N GLY A 337 -8.11 -8.12 1.57
CA GLY A 337 -8.56 -7.98 0.20
C GLY A 337 -7.56 -8.54 -0.82
N ALA A 338 -6.27 -8.23 -0.65
CA ALA A 338 -5.20 -8.78 -1.50
C ALA A 338 -5.16 -10.31 -1.43
N ARG A 339 -5.30 -10.89 -0.23
CA ARG A 339 -5.37 -12.34 -0.06
C ARG A 339 -6.58 -12.96 -0.78
N ILE A 340 -7.75 -12.32 -0.71
CA ILE A 340 -8.94 -12.77 -1.45
C ILE A 340 -8.67 -12.69 -2.95
N GLY A 341 -8.14 -11.58 -3.45
CA GLY A 341 -7.86 -11.39 -4.86
C GLY A 341 -6.85 -12.40 -5.41
N ILE A 342 -5.76 -12.67 -4.68
CA ILE A 342 -4.77 -13.70 -5.04
C ILE A 342 -5.44 -15.08 -5.10
N ALA A 343 -6.26 -15.41 -4.10
CA ALA A 343 -6.95 -16.69 -4.06
C ALA A 343 -7.94 -16.86 -5.22
N VAL A 344 -8.64 -15.79 -5.62
CA VAL A 344 -9.51 -15.79 -6.81
C VAL A 344 -8.71 -16.03 -8.09
N LEU A 345 -7.53 -15.45 -8.20
CA LEU A 345 -6.65 -15.62 -9.37
C LEU A 345 -6.06 -17.02 -9.47
N VAL A 346 -5.68 -17.61 -8.33
CA VAL A 346 -5.08 -18.97 -8.28
C VAL A 346 -6.14 -20.07 -8.46
N ASP A 347 -7.28 -19.95 -7.79
CA ASP A 347 -8.32 -20.98 -7.80
C ASP A 347 -9.36 -20.79 -8.93
N GLY A 348 -9.29 -19.71 -9.69
CA GLY A 348 -10.13 -19.44 -10.85
C GLY A 348 -11.59 -19.06 -10.56
N SER A 349 -12.10 -19.28 -9.34
CA SER A 349 -13.45 -18.91 -8.94
C SER A 349 -13.60 -18.72 -7.43
N PRO A 350 -14.28 -17.65 -6.96
CA PRO A 350 -14.57 -17.46 -5.53
C PRO A 350 -15.39 -18.61 -4.93
N ARG A 351 -16.22 -19.27 -5.75
CA ARG A 351 -17.04 -20.40 -5.31
C ARG A 351 -16.20 -21.64 -5.02
N GLU A 352 -15.19 -21.91 -5.83
CA GLU A 352 -14.26 -23.02 -5.63
C GLU A 352 -13.40 -22.85 -4.37
N LEU A 353 -12.98 -21.63 -4.11
CA LEU A 353 -12.24 -21.27 -2.89
C LEU A 353 -13.05 -21.53 -1.62
N ILE A 354 -14.32 -21.10 -1.61
CA ILE A 354 -15.25 -21.37 -0.50
C ILE A 354 -15.46 -22.88 -0.35
N ARG A 355 -15.66 -23.59 -1.46
CA ARG A 355 -15.89 -25.05 -1.46
C ARG A 355 -14.69 -25.81 -0.92
N ARG A 356 -13.46 -25.54 -1.42
CA ARG A 356 -12.22 -26.18 -0.94
C ARG A 356 -11.96 -25.92 0.53
N ARG A 357 -12.20 -24.68 1.02
CA ARG A 357 -12.07 -24.38 2.44
C ARG A 357 -13.12 -25.08 3.30
N PHE A 358 -14.34 -25.19 2.79
CA PHE A 358 -15.41 -25.90 3.49
C PHE A 358 -15.12 -27.40 3.54
N ASP A 359 -14.59 -27.96 2.46
CA ASP A 359 -14.20 -29.38 2.40
C ASP A 359 -12.98 -29.66 3.31
N ALA A 360 -11.96 -28.82 3.29
CA ALA A 360 -10.82 -28.91 4.20
C ALA A 360 -11.24 -28.78 5.68
N TRP A 361 -12.18 -27.88 5.98
CA TRP A 361 -12.73 -27.73 7.33
C TRP A 361 -13.55 -28.97 7.75
N ARG A 362 -14.34 -29.54 6.82
CA ARG A 362 -15.03 -30.82 7.03
C ARG A 362 -14.07 -31.98 7.31
N GLU A 363 -13.00 -32.08 6.55
CA GLU A 363 -11.95 -33.09 6.78
C GLU A 363 -11.27 -32.93 8.14
N LEU A 364 -10.96 -31.70 8.55
CA LEU A 364 -10.40 -31.43 9.88
C LEU A 364 -11.37 -31.82 11.00
N LEU A 365 -12.66 -31.56 10.83
CA LEU A 365 -13.69 -31.98 11.79
C LEU A 365 -13.86 -33.50 11.82
N GLN A 366 -13.78 -34.17 10.67
CA GLN A 366 -13.85 -35.63 10.58
C GLN A 366 -12.62 -36.26 11.22
N ARG A 367 -11.41 -35.75 11.02
CA ARG A 367 -10.19 -36.19 11.69
C ARG A 367 -10.25 -35.99 13.21
N ARG A 368 -10.89 -34.94 13.70
CA ARG A 368 -11.14 -34.74 15.15
C ARG A 368 -12.23 -35.63 15.73
N ARG A 369 -13.14 -36.13 14.89
CA ARG A 369 -14.23 -37.06 15.29
C ARG A 369 -13.88 -38.53 15.10
N ALA A 370 -12.80 -38.87 14.37
CA ALA A 370 -12.32 -40.24 14.30
C ALA A 370 -11.78 -40.61 15.67
N PRO A 371 -12.42 -41.57 16.39
CA PRO A 371 -11.88 -42.05 17.63
C PRO A 371 -10.53 -42.70 17.37
N ALA A 372 -9.64 -42.64 18.35
CA ALA A 372 -8.31 -43.25 18.35
C ALA A 372 -8.37 -44.81 18.34
N LEU A 373 -9.14 -45.36 17.41
CA LEU A 373 -9.27 -46.79 17.14
C LEU A 373 -8.38 -47.09 15.94
N THR A 374 -7.18 -47.59 16.22
CA THR A 374 -6.32 -48.42 15.40
C THR A 374 -4.82 -48.16 15.55
N ALA A 375 -4.38 -47.95 16.81
CA ALA A 375 -2.97 -48.23 17.10
C ALA A 375 -2.69 -49.73 17.34
N ALA A 376 -3.73 -50.56 17.40
CA ALA A 376 -3.60 -52.01 17.79
C ALA A 376 -3.51 -53.00 16.61
N ASN A 377 -3.64 -52.56 15.36
CA ASN A 377 -3.60 -53.49 14.23
C ASN A 377 -2.64 -53.01 13.11
N ARG A 378 -1.37 -52.81 13.46
CA ARG A 378 -0.30 -52.78 12.45
C ARG A 378 0.17 -54.19 12.23
N PRO A 379 -0.02 -54.81 11.05
CA PRO A 379 0.65 -56.04 10.71
C PRO A 379 2.17 -55.80 10.74
N ASN A 380 2.84 -56.70 11.47
CA ASN A 380 4.28 -56.68 11.68
C ASN A 380 5.00 -57.03 10.38
N HIS A 381 5.12 -56.08 9.44
CA HIS A 381 5.97 -56.22 8.27
C HIS A 381 7.44 -56.11 8.73
N ARG A 382 8.05 -57.25 9.02
CA ARG A 382 9.51 -57.36 9.02
C ARG A 382 10.01 -56.94 7.62
N PRO A 383 10.97 -56.03 7.52
CA PRO A 383 11.59 -55.73 6.23
C PRO A 383 12.32 -57.01 5.76
N ALA A 384 11.99 -57.45 4.55
CA ALA A 384 12.74 -58.51 3.86
C ALA A 384 14.19 -58.06 3.66
N ALA A 385 15.12 -58.96 3.92
CA ALA A 385 16.55 -58.75 3.67
C ALA A 385 16.80 -58.37 2.20
N PRO A 386 17.72 -57.46 1.91
CA PRO A 386 18.03 -57.09 0.53
C PRO A 386 18.65 -58.26 -0.19
N SER A 387 17.98 -58.76 -1.24
CA SER A 387 18.52 -59.70 -2.20
C SER A 387 19.61 -59.03 -3.03
N ASP A 388 20.72 -59.75 -3.19
CA ASP A 388 21.88 -59.39 -3.99
C ASP A 388 21.49 -58.81 -5.36
N ALA A 389 21.70 -57.51 -5.55
CA ALA A 389 21.66 -56.85 -6.85
C ALA A 389 23.10 -56.75 -7.40
N PRO A 390 23.34 -57.12 -8.66
CA PRO A 390 24.69 -57.10 -9.24
C PRO A 390 25.21 -55.68 -9.36
N ARG A 391 26.49 -55.47 -9.00
CA ARG A 391 27.22 -54.21 -9.10
C ARG A 391 27.28 -53.73 -10.56
N PRO A 392 27.04 -52.45 -10.84
CA PRO A 392 27.25 -51.87 -12.16
C PRO A 392 28.74 -51.84 -12.47
N THR A 393 29.11 -52.38 -13.63
CA THR A 393 30.46 -52.34 -14.20
C THR A 393 30.81 -50.92 -14.62
N ALA A 394 32.02 -50.50 -14.27
CA ALA A 394 32.57 -49.18 -14.61
C ALA A 394 32.70 -49.01 -16.14
N PRO A 395 32.46 -47.78 -16.67
CA PRO A 395 32.71 -47.50 -18.08
C PRO A 395 34.21 -47.42 -18.37
N ARG A 396 34.63 -48.14 -19.41
CA ARG A 396 35.97 -48.10 -19.99
C ARG A 396 36.25 -46.68 -20.54
N SER A 397 37.40 -46.14 -20.14
CA SER A 397 38.05 -45.01 -20.80
C SER A 397 38.30 -45.28 -22.27
N LEU A 398 37.74 -44.46 -23.17
CA LEU A 398 38.25 -44.30 -24.52
C LEU A 398 39.19 -43.10 -24.51
N ALA A 399 40.48 -43.40 -24.58
CA ALA A 399 41.49 -42.51 -25.08
C ALA A 399 41.47 -42.64 -26.63
N GLU A 400 41.21 -41.52 -27.29
CA GLU A 400 41.88 -41.00 -28.48
C GLU A 400 41.35 -39.61 -28.80
#